data_98f78362d2b59f28bfbab34da6902ee5
#
_entry.id   98f78362d2b59f28bfbab34da6902ee5
#
_cell.length_a   1.000
_cell.length_b   1.000
_cell.length_c   1.000
_cell.angle_alpha   90.00
_cell.angle_beta   90.00
_cell.angle_gamma   90.00
#
_symmetry.space_group_name_H-M   'P 1'
#
loop_
_entity.id
_entity.type
_entity.pdbx_description
1 polymer ?
#
loop_
_entity_poly.entity_id
_entity_poly.type
_entity_poly.pdbx_seq_one_letter_code
_entity_poly.pdbx_strand_id
1 'polypeptide(L)'
;MYKLVLDRKVGQYNLHPKVQIVCAGNLITDRAIVTELSTAMQSRMIHYELSVDFKEWLQDVAIANNYDQRIIAFLSRHQDKLMNFDPNHNDKTFCCPRTWEFANKFLAVCGDEKKLDSALTPAFAGTISAGVAVEFVQFTAIYDQLPSMADILAGNALVPAGLDLRWATISMMASHIEPSKKEDIGRLANFANQFDVSLRVLFYRMALGRFPNLRREPVFSAALLTLQEYM
;
A
#
# COMPACT_ATOMS: atom_id res chain seq x y z
N MET A 1 33.84 5.62 9.58
CA MET A 1 33.05 6.38 8.58
C MET A 1 33.87 7.52 7.96
N TYR A 2 34.57 8.39 8.71
CA TYR A 2 35.35 9.53 8.15
C TYR A 2 36.28 9.16 6.99
N LYS A 3 37.20 8.22 7.19
CA LYS A 3 38.11 7.79 6.13
C LYS A 3 37.41 7.29 4.87
N LEU A 4 36.30 6.61 5.03
CA LEU A 4 35.50 6.11 3.91
C LEU A 4 34.93 7.26 3.08
N VAL A 5 34.28 8.22 3.73
CA VAL A 5 33.56 9.33 3.04
C VAL A 5 34.55 10.40 2.57
N LEU A 6 35.48 10.79 3.41
CA LEU A 6 36.41 11.91 3.11
C LEU A 6 37.62 11.48 2.27
N ASP A 7 38.25 10.38 2.67
CA ASP A 7 39.52 9.94 2.04
C ASP A 7 39.27 8.86 0.99
N ARG A 8 38.05 8.37 0.87
CA ARG A 8 37.66 7.23 0.00
C ARG A 8 38.49 5.99 0.25
N LYS A 9 38.78 5.69 1.54
CA LYS A 9 39.61 4.57 1.97
C LYS A 9 38.90 3.68 2.97
N VAL A 10 39.12 2.36 2.83
CA VAL A 10 38.73 1.34 3.81
C VAL A 10 40.04 0.70 4.30
N GLY A 11 40.45 0.99 5.55
CA GLY A 11 41.77 0.62 6.03
C GLY A 11 42.89 1.26 5.21
N GLN A 12 43.70 0.45 4.52
CA GLN A 12 44.75 0.87 3.63
C GLN A 12 44.37 0.90 2.14
N TYR A 13 43.16 0.40 1.80
CA TYR A 13 42.71 0.27 0.42
C TYR A 13 41.95 1.52 -0.02
N ASN A 14 42.25 2.00 -1.22
CA ASN A 14 41.50 3.08 -1.86
C ASN A 14 40.25 2.52 -2.53
N LEU A 15 39.14 3.22 -2.40
CA LEU A 15 37.95 2.94 -3.20
C LEU A 15 38.19 3.30 -4.67
N HIS A 16 37.65 2.49 -5.56
CA HIS A 16 37.71 2.79 -6.98
C HIS A 16 37.01 4.14 -7.27
N PRO A 17 37.55 5.00 -8.17
CA PRO A 17 37.01 6.33 -8.44
C PRO A 17 35.52 6.36 -8.82
N LYS A 18 35.05 5.30 -9.48
CA LYS A 18 33.61 5.18 -9.92
C LYS A 18 32.64 4.75 -8.81
N VAL A 19 33.12 4.41 -7.61
CA VAL A 19 32.23 4.03 -6.50
C VAL A 19 31.56 5.28 -5.95
N GLN A 20 30.24 5.26 -5.87
CA GLN A 20 29.45 6.25 -5.13
C GLN A 20 29.21 5.73 -3.72
N ILE A 21 29.27 6.63 -2.75
CA ILE A 21 29.00 6.31 -1.34
C ILE A 21 27.63 6.89 -1.01
N VAL A 22 26.72 6.00 -0.60
CA VAL A 22 25.39 6.37 -0.13
C VAL A 22 25.27 5.92 1.32
N CYS A 23 24.79 6.82 2.18
CA CYS A 23 24.56 6.54 3.59
C CYS A 23 23.07 6.67 3.88
N ALA A 24 22.53 5.79 4.71
CA ALA A 24 21.18 5.89 5.23
C ALA A 24 21.22 5.84 6.76
N GLY A 25 20.35 6.58 7.42
CA GLY A 25 20.27 6.63 8.88
C GLY A 25 18.91 7.17 9.31
N ASN A 26 18.62 7.08 10.60
CA ASN A 26 17.42 7.64 11.20
C ASN A 26 17.65 9.09 11.59
N LEU A 27 16.57 9.86 11.69
CA LEU A 27 16.62 11.21 12.23
C LEU A 27 16.83 11.16 13.76
N ILE A 28 17.48 12.18 14.30
CA ILE A 28 17.66 12.32 15.75
C ILE A 28 16.32 12.47 16.44
N THR A 29 15.38 13.15 15.77
CA THR A 29 14.01 13.35 16.23
C THR A 29 13.23 12.06 16.42
N ASP A 30 13.62 10.98 15.76
CA ASP A 30 12.93 9.68 15.82
C ASP A 30 13.22 8.88 17.09
N ARG A 31 14.02 9.42 18.01
CA ARG A 31 14.46 8.74 19.24
C ARG A 31 15.16 7.40 19.00
N ALA A 32 15.59 7.16 17.77
CA ALA A 32 16.47 6.04 17.47
C ALA A 32 17.86 6.26 18.08
N ILE A 33 18.60 5.17 18.32
CA ILE A 33 20.00 5.27 18.73
C ILE A 33 20.80 5.78 17.53
N VAL A 34 21.07 7.08 17.49
CA VAL A 34 21.82 7.74 16.42
C VAL A 34 22.99 8.51 17.01
N THR A 35 24.07 8.56 16.26
CA THR A 35 25.21 9.46 16.54
C THR A 35 25.12 10.62 15.57
N GLU A 36 25.13 11.82 16.08
CA GLU A 36 25.13 13.02 15.25
C GLU A 36 26.33 13.04 14.30
N LEU A 37 26.05 13.43 13.07
CA LEU A 37 27.11 13.70 12.11
C LEU A 37 27.82 15.00 12.51
N SER A 38 29.16 14.96 12.56
CA SER A 38 29.92 16.20 12.76
C SER A 38 29.68 17.19 11.62
N THR A 39 29.85 18.47 11.89
CA THR A 39 29.75 19.53 10.87
C THR A 39 30.66 19.30 9.68
N ALA A 40 31.85 18.71 9.92
CA ALA A 40 32.77 18.33 8.86
C ALA A 40 32.23 17.26 7.91
N MET A 41 31.40 16.33 8.41
CA MET A 41 30.71 15.33 7.58
C MET A 41 29.48 15.93 6.91
N GLN A 42 28.70 16.71 7.64
CA GLN A 42 27.47 17.34 7.12
C GLN A 42 27.76 18.18 5.88
N SER A 43 28.85 18.97 5.90
CA SER A 43 29.20 19.88 4.78
C SER A 43 29.74 19.17 3.53
N ARG A 44 29.95 17.84 3.57
CA ARG A 44 30.54 17.05 2.48
C ARG A 44 29.56 16.03 1.87
N MET A 45 28.31 16.08 2.28
CA MET A 45 27.26 15.19 1.79
C MET A 45 26.07 15.99 1.26
N ILE A 46 25.37 15.41 0.35
CA ILE A 46 24.03 15.88 -0.05
C ILE A 46 23.04 15.14 0.84
N HIS A 47 22.19 15.90 1.53
CA HIS A 47 21.22 15.36 2.45
C HIS A 47 19.84 15.29 1.79
N TYR A 48 19.21 14.13 1.90
CA TYR A 48 17.84 13.89 1.48
C TYR A 48 17.05 13.33 2.65
N GLU A 49 15.86 13.83 2.84
CA GLU A 49 14.88 13.25 3.74
C GLU A 49 13.87 12.44 2.93
N LEU A 50 13.68 11.18 3.30
CA LEU A 50 12.72 10.30 2.64
C LEU A 50 11.40 10.36 3.41
N SER A 51 10.35 10.73 2.72
CA SER A 51 8.98 10.67 3.22
C SER A 51 8.21 9.53 2.55
N VAL A 52 7.20 9.03 3.25
CA VAL A 52 6.29 8.01 2.68
C VAL A 52 5.22 8.72 1.85
N ASP A 53 5.17 8.42 0.55
CA ASP A 53 4.07 8.79 -0.33
C ASP A 53 3.10 7.60 -0.50
N PHE A 54 1.82 7.84 -0.22
CA PHE A 54 0.82 6.78 -0.30
C PHE A 54 0.60 6.29 -1.74
N LYS A 55 0.62 7.19 -2.73
CA LYS A 55 0.36 6.82 -4.13
C LYS A 55 1.49 5.97 -4.71
N GLU A 56 2.75 6.35 -4.42
CA GLU A 56 3.91 5.58 -4.81
C GLU A 56 3.91 4.22 -4.11
N TRP A 57 3.68 4.19 -2.79
CA TRP A 57 3.58 2.94 -2.04
C TRP A 57 2.47 2.03 -2.59
N LEU A 58 1.29 2.57 -2.88
CA LEU A 58 0.18 1.80 -3.43
C LEU A 58 0.57 1.16 -4.76
N GLN A 59 1.17 1.92 -5.67
CA GLN A 59 1.50 1.46 -7.03
C GLN A 59 2.71 0.51 -7.03
N ASP A 60 3.80 0.92 -6.40
CA ASP A 60 5.11 0.28 -6.55
C ASP A 60 5.36 -0.82 -5.51
N VAL A 61 4.61 -0.80 -4.41
CA VAL A 61 4.72 -1.80 -3.35
C VAL A 61 3.47 -2.67 -3.25
N ALA A 62 2.31 -2.09 -2.92
CA ALA A 62 1.15 -2.89 -2.59
C ALA A 62 0.58 -3.64 -3.80
N ILE A 63 0.33 -2.92 -4.90
CA ILE A 63 -0.20 -3.52 -6.14
C ILE A 63 0.85 -4.42 -6.79
N ALA A 64 2.09 -3.94 -6.92
CA ALA A 64 3.17 -4.71 -7.55
C ALA A 64 3.47 -6.03 -6.83
N ASN A 65 3.32 -6.09 -5.52
CA ASN A 65 3.53 -7.30 -4.70
C ASN A 65 2.23 -8.03 -4.34
N ASN A 66 1.11 -7.71 -5.00
CA ASN A 66 -0.19 -8.36 -4.79
C ASN A 66 -0.62 -8.40 -3.30
N TYR A 67 -0.55 -7.26 -2.63
CA TYR A 67 -1.05 -7.17 -1.25
C TYR A 67 -2.53 -7.56 -1.16
N ASP A 68 -2.90 -8.07 -0.01
CA ASP A 68 -4.29 -8.44 0.29
C ASP A 68 -5.22 -7.24 0.05
N GLN A 69 -6.33 -7.51 -0.63
CA GLN A 69 -7.32 -6.50 -0.99
C GLN A 69 -7.87 -5.74 0.23
N ARG A 70 -7.92 -6.38 1.42
CA ARG A 70 -8.40 -5.78 2.67
C ARG A 70 -7.44 -4.68 3.14
N ILE A 71 -6.12 -4.90 3.03
CA ILE A 71 -5.10 -3.88 3.34
C ILE A 71 -5.19 -2.73 2.34
N ILE A 72 -5.27 -3.04 1.03
CA ILE A 72 -5.38 -2.00 0.00
C ILE A 72 -6.63 -1.15 0.22
N ALA A 73 -7.79 -1.78 0.47
CA ALA A 73 -9.03 -1.07 0.72
C ALA A 73 -8.96 -0.20 1.99
N PHE A 74 -8.47 -0.76 3.09
CA PHE A 74 -8.34 -0.05 4.36
C PHE A 74 -7.42 1.17 4.24
N LEU A 75 -6.22 0.98 3.71
CA LEU A 75 -5.24 2.06 3.57
C LEU A 75 -5.61 3.07 2.48
N SER A 76 -6.33 2.68 1.44
CA SER A 76 -6.86 3.64 0.46
C SER A 76 -7.89 4.57 1.08
N ARG A 77 -8.64 4.08 2.06
CA ARG A 77 -9.60 4.86 2.84
C ARG A 77 -8.96 5.67 3.96
N HIS A 78 -7.92 5.13 4.59
CA HIS A 78 -7.24 5.67 5.78
C HIS A 78 -5.74 5.81 5.49
N GLN A 79 -5.38 6.73 4.57
CA GLN A 79 -4.00 6.88 4.10
C GLN A 79 -3.03 7.29 5.21
N ASP A 80 -3.50 8.02 6.21
CA ASP A 80 -2.76 8.40 7.42
C ASP A 80 -2.27 7.20 8.23
N LYS A 81 -2.91 6.04 8.08
CA LYS A 81 -2.51 4.80 8.76
C LYS A 81 -1.37 4.06 8.07
N LEU A 82 -0.96 4.45 6.85
CA LEU A 82 0.22 3.86 6.22
C LEU A 82 1.49 4.19 6.98
N MET A 83 1.63 5.43 7.43
CA MET A 83 2.74 5.89 8.25
C MET A 83 2.18 6.72 9.40
N ASN A 84 2.10 6.11 10.57
CA ASN A 84 1.63 6.75 11.80
C ASN A 84 2.67 6.50 12.91
N PHE A 85 3.71 7.31 12.89
CA PHE A 85 4.81 7.24 13.83
C PHE A 85 4.84 8.50 14.71
N ASP A 86 4.76 8.31 16.02
CA ASP A 86 5.01 9.32 17.04
C ASP A 86 6.23 8.87 17.85
N PRO A 87 7.33 9.63 17.87
CA PRO A 87 8.51 9.31 18.69
C PRO A 87 8.22 9.16 20.19
N ASN A 88 7.09 9.66 20.65
CA ASN A 88 6.65 9.58 22.05
C ASN A 88 5.65 8.46 22.33
N HIS A 89 5.33 7.63 21.32
CA HIS A 89 4.36 6.54 21.51
C HIS A 89 4.80 5.55 22.60
N ASN A 90 3.83 4.96 23.27
CA ASN A 90 4.06 3.90 24.27
C ASN A 90 3.76 2.49 23.73
N ASP A 91 3.29 2.39 22.49
CA ASP A 91 3.03 1.11 21.83
C ASP A 91 4.33 0.37 21.51
N LYS A 92 4.25 -0.96 21.45
CA LYS A 92 5.39 -1.82 21.10
C LYS A 92 5.79 -1.71 19.63
N THR A 93 4.91 -1.19 18.79
CA THR A 93 5.08 -1.04 17.35
C THR A 93 4.29 0.16 16.86
N PHE A 94 4.49 0.54 15.61
CA PHE A 94 3.79 1.63 14.93
C PHE A 94 3.53 1.28 13.47
N CYS A 95 2.59 1.98 12.84
CA CYS A 95 2.29 1.80 11.43
C CYS A 95 3.39 2.41 10.55
N CYS A 96 3.94 1.61 9.68
CA CYS A 96 4.82 2.03 8.58
C CYS A 96 4.72 1.01 7.43
N PRO A 97 5.23 1.30 6.24
CA PRO A 97 5.20 0.36 5.11
C PRO A 97 5.71 -1.04 5.45
N ARG A 98 6.76 -1.16 6.27
CA ARG A 98 7.33 -2.44 6.72
C ARG A 98 6.37 -3.24 7.61
N THR A 99 5.72 -2.59 8.56
CA THR A 99 4.80 -3.28 9.48
C THR A 99 3.52 -3.69 8.74
N TRP A 100 3.08 -2.94 7.73
CA TRP A 100 2.01 -3.37 6.84
C TRP A 100 2.42 -4.54 5.94
N GLU A 101 3.69 -4.64 5.54
CA GLU A 101 4.20 -5.85 4.85
C GLU A 101 4.12 -7.08 5.77
N PHE A 102 4.45 -6.94 7.06
CA PHE A 102 4.30 -8.03 8.02
C PHE A 102 2.83 -8.42 8.20
N ALA A 103 1.92 -7.44 8.30
CA ALA A 103 0.50 -7.70 8.35
C ALA A 103 0.00 -8.43 7.09
N ASN A 104 0.50 -8.06 5.92
CA ASN A 104 0.17 -8.72 4.66
C ASN A 104 0.65 -10.19 4.64
N LYS A 105 1.87 -10.46 5.07
CA LYS A 105 2.40 -11.82 5.19
C LYS A 105 1.61 -12.65 6.21
N PHE A 106 1.17 -12.03 7.29
CA PHE A 106 0.33 -12.69 8.29
C PHE A 106 -1.04 -13.05 7.73
N LEU A 107 -1.68 -12.15 6.96
CA LEU A 107 -2.95 -12.45 6.27
C LEU A 107 -2.85 -13.65 5.32
N ALA A 108 -1.75 -13.78 4.61
CA ALA A 108 -1.53 -14.92 3.71
C ALA A 108 -1.52 -16.28 4.44
N VAL A 109 -1.21 -16.29 5.73
CA VAL A 109 -1.23 -17.50 6.57
C VAL A 109 -2.62 -17.72 7.21
N CYS A 110 -3.39 -16.66 7.43
CA CYS A 110 -4.73 -16.74 8.03
C CYS A 110 -5.80 -17.32 7.08
N GLY A 111 -5.47 -17.48 5.78
CA GLY A 111 -6.39 -17.96 4.76
C GLY A 111 -7.27 -16.89 4.13
N ASP A 112 -8.12 -17.32 3.19
CA ASP A 112 -8.93 -16.44 2.35
C ASP A 112 -10.26 -15.98 2.98
N GLU A 113 -10.42 -16.12 4.30
CA GLU A 113 -11.62 -15.64 4.96
C GLU A 113 -11.81 -14.14 4.75
N LYS A 114 -12.97 -13.76 4.26
CA LYS A 114 -13.31 -12.35 3.97
C LYS A 114 -13.22 -11.49 5.22
N LYS A 115 -13.79 -11.97 6.31
CA LYS A 115 -13.79 -11.35 7.63
C LYS A 115 -12.72 -11.98 8.52
N LEU A 116 -11.95 -11.16 9.19
CA LEU A 116 -11.01 -11.64 10.19
C LEU A 116 -11.71 -11.92 11.52
N ASP A 117 -11.32 -13.02 12.16
CA ASP A 117 -11.74 -13.29 13.53
C ASP A 117 -11.13 -12.23 14.47
N SER A 118 -11.93 -11.73 15.39
CA SER A 118 -11.50 -10.78 16.42
C SER A 118 -10.38 -11.35 17.31
N ALA A 119 -10.27 -12.67 17.44
CA ALA A 119 -9.17 -13.35 18.12
C ALA A 119 -7.79 -13.06 17.49
N LEU A 120 -7.75 -12.63 16.21
CA LEU A 120 -6.52 -12.22 15.53
C LEU A 120 -6.08 -10.80 15.86
N THR A 121 -6.92 -9.98 16.48
CA THR A 121 -6.61 -8.59 16.83
C THR A 121 -5.28 -8.44 17.61
N PRO A 122 -4.94 -9.29 18.59
CA PRO A 122 -3.66 -9.17 19.31
C PRO A 122 -2.43 -9.38 18.40
N ALA A 123 -2.53 -10.24 17.39
CA ALA A 123 -1.43 -10.48 16.45
C ALA A 123 -1.21 -9.25 15.55
N PHE A 124 -2.30 -8.66 15.01
CA PHE A 124 -2.22 -7.39 14.28
C PHE A 124 -1.75 -6.24 15.18
N ALA A 125 -2.19 -6.18 16.44
CA ALA A 125 -1.73 -5.17 17.40
C ALA A 125 -0.22 -5.22 17.64
N GLY A 126 0.36 -6.42 17.62
CA GLY A 126 1.81 -6.61 17.67
C GLY A 126 2.54 -6.24 16.37
N THR A 127 1.82 -5.93 15.31
CA THR A 127 2.38 -5.62 13.99
C THR A 127 2.18 -4.14 13.62
N ILE A 128 0.94 -3.64 13.65
CA ILE A 128 0.55 -2.31 13.15
C ILE A 128 0.06 -1.34 14.23
N SER A 129 0.29 -1.61 15.51
CA SER A 129 -0.22 -0.94 16.70
C SER A 129 -1.62 -1.38 17.16
N ALA A 130 -1.91 -1.18 18.43
CA ALA A 130 -3.12 -1.71 19.05
C ALA A 130 -4.40 -1.04 18.50
N GLY A 131 -4.41 0.29 18.40
CA GLY A 131 -5.56 1.04 17.93
C GLY A 131 -5.89 0.73 16.47
N VAL A 132 -4.89 0.77 15.60
CA VAL A 132 -5.07 0.50 14.16
C VAL A 132 -5.45 -0.95 13.90
N ALA A 133 -4.95 -1.90 14.70
CA ALA A 133 -5.33 -3.31 14.58
C ALA A 133 -6.83 -3.52 14.83
N VAL A 134 -7.39 -2.88 15.85
CA VAL A 134 -8.83 -2.93 16.13
C VAL A 134 -9.63 -2.35 14.96
N GLU A 135 -9.23 -1.16 14.48
CA GLU A 135 -9.89 -0.52 13.33
C GLU A 135 -9.82 -1.41 12.07
N PHE A 136 -8.66 -2.01 11.80
CA PHE A 136 -8.46 -2.87 10.62
C PHE A 136 -9.31 -4.15 10.70
N VAL A 137 -9.28 -4.86 11.85
CA VAL A 137 -10.07 -6.10 12.03
C VAL A 137 -11.57 -5.78 11.94
N GLN A 138 -12.03 -4.68 12.54
CA GLN A 138 -13.43 -4.25 12.43
C GLN A 138 -13.78 -3.87 10.99
N PHE A 139 -12.88 -3.20 10.26
CA PHE A 139 -13.08 -2.91 8.84
C PHE A 139 -13.32 -4.17 8.02
N THR A 140 -12.64 -5.28 8.32
CA THR A 140 -12.86 -6.53 7.59
C THR A 140 -14.26 -7.12 7.80
N ALA A 141 -14.95 -6.76 8.88
CA ALA A 141 -16.31 -7.24 9.12
C ALA A 141 -17.33 -6.73 8.06
N ILE A 142 -17.02 -5.62 7.39
CA ILE A 142 -17.88 -5.11 6.30
C ILE A 142 -17.90 -6.02 5.07
N TYR A 143 -16.93 -6.91 4.93
CA TYR A 143 -16.86 -7.83 3.78
C TYR A 143 -18.05 -8.79 3.70
N ASP A 144 -18.73 -9.05 4.82
CA ASP A 144 -19.97 -9.83 4.85
C ASP A 144 -21.15 -9.08 4.21
N GLN A 145 -21.05 -7.76 4.05
CA GLN A 145 -22.07 -6.88 3.50
C GLN A 145 -21.80 -6.47 2.05
N LEU A 146 -20.71 -6.93 1.47
CA LEU A 146 -20.38 -6.59 0.09
C LEU A 146 -21.35 -7.27 -0.89
N PRO A 147 -21.67 -6.60 -2.01
CA PRO A 147 -22.42 -7.26 -3.08
C PRO A 147 -21.69 -8.50 -3.56
N SER A 148 -22.42 -9.56 -3.87
CA SER A 148 -21.80 -10.78 -4.37
C SER A 148 -21.21 -10.56 -5.76
N MET A 149 -20.09 -11.25 -6.09
CA MET A 149 -19.53 -11.20 -7.44
C MET A 149 -20.53 -11.68 -8.50
N ALA A 150 -21.38 -12.65 -8.14
CA ALA A 150 -22.41 -13.14 -9.04
C ALA A 150 -23.44 -12.05 -9.39
N ASP A 151 -23.89 -11.27 -8.41
CA ASP A 151 -24.83 -10.16 -8.64
C ASP A 151 -24.18 -9.03 -9.45
N ILE A 152 -22.91 -8.71 -9.18
CA ILE A 152 -22.16 -7.70 -9.95
C ILE A 152 -22.07 -8.14 -11.42
N LEU A 153 -21.67 -9.37 -11.67
CA LEU A 153 -21.54 -9.92 -13.02
C LEU A 153 -22.89 -10.09 -13.73
N ALA A 154 -23.96 -10.34 -13.00
CA ALA A 154 -25.32 -10.38 -13.54
C ALA A 154 -25.93 -8.99 -13.80
N GLY A 155 -25.30 -7.92 -13.30
CA GLY A 155 -25.82 -6.56 -13.38
C GLY A 155 -26.91 -6.23 -12.38
N ASN A 156 -27.11 -7.07 -11.36
CA ASN A 156 -28.16 -6.92 -10.33
C ASN A 156 -27.64 -6.19 -9.07
N ALA A 157 -26.34 -5.98 -8.94
CA ALA A 157 -25.75 -5.33 -7.79
C ALA A 157 -26.01 -3.81 -7.79
N LEU A 158 -26.29 -3.27 -6.61
CA LEU A 158 -26.36 -1.83 -6.38
C LEU A 158 -25.05 -1.32 -5.78
N VAL A 159 -24.70 -0.08 -6.12
CA VAL A 159 -23.54 0.59 -5.49
C VAL A 159 -23.84 0.79 -4.01
N PRO A 160 -22.98 0.30 -3.10
CA PRO A 160 -23.18 0.44 -1.67
C PRO A 160 -23.25 1.91 -1.22
N ALA A 161 -24.11 2.21 -0.25
CA ALA A 161 -24.23 3.56 0.29
C ALA A 161 -23.05 3.95 1.18
N GLY A 162 -22.52 2.99 1.98
CA GLY A 162 -21.42 3.22 2.91
C GLY A 162 -20.09 3.40 2.19
N LEU A 163 -19.30 4.42 2.60
CA LEU A 163 -18.03 4.72 1.95
C LEU A 163 -17.01 3.58 2.08
N ASP A 164 -16.92 2.96 3.27
CA ASP A 164 -16.00 1.84 3.50
C ASP A 164 -16.39 0.61 2.64
N LEU A 165 -17.71 0.37 2.50
CA LEU A 165 -18.24 -0.68 1.61
C LEU A 165 -17.86 -0.42 0.15
N ARG A 166 -17.86 0.84 -0.29
CA ARG A 166 -17.44 1.20 -1.66
C ARG A 166 -15.97 0.89 -1.90
N TRP A 167 -15.07 1.27 -0.98
CA TRP A 167 -13.65 0.97 -1.07
C TRP A 167 -13.39 -0.54 -1.08
N ALA A 168 -14.03 -1.27 -0.19
CA ALA A 168 -13.93 -2.73 -0.13
C ALA A 168 -14.46 -3.41 -1.40
N THR A 169 -15.61 -2.94 -1.93
CA THR A 169 -16.19 -3.47 -3.17
C THR A 169 -15.25 -3.30 -4.36
N ILE A 170 -14.68 -2.12 -4.53
CA ILE A 170 -13.74 -1.82 -5.63
C ILE A 170 -12.50 -2.70 -5.53
N SER A 171 -11.92 -2.83 -4.34
CA SER A 171 -10.71 -3.66 -4.15
C SER A 171 -11.02 -5.15 -4.36
N MET A 172 -12.17 -5.63 -3.90
CA MET A 172 -12.66 -6.98 -4.15
C MET A 172 -12.82 -7.24 -5.65
N MET A 173 -13.49 -6.35 -6.38
CA MET A 173 -13.69 -6.49 -7.82
C MET A 173 -12.36 -6.55 -8.58
N ALA A 174 -11.43 -5.64 -8.26
CA ALA A 174 -10.12 -5.61 -8.89
C ALA A 174 -9.30 -6.88 -8.63
N SER A 175 -9.45 -7.49 -7.44
CA SER A 175 -8.77 -8.75 -7.10
C SER A 175 -9.33 -9.97 -7.85
N HIS A 176 -10.59 -9.91 -8.28
CA HIS A 176 -11.27 -10.99 -9.01
C HIS A 176 -11.11 -10.92 -10.53
N ILE A 177 -10.38 -9.95 -11.06
CA ILE A 177 -10.14 -9.86 -12.50
C ILE A 177 -9.33 -11.07 -12.99
N GLU A 178 -9.88 -11.78 -13.96
CA GLU A 178 -9.21 -12.85 -14.69
C GLU A 178 -9.11 -12.45 -16.17
N PRO A 179 -7.88 -12.25 -16.73
CA PRO A 179 -7.70 -11.75 -18.10
C PRO A 179 -8.32 -12.65 -19.19
N SER A 180 -8.54 -13.92 -18.89
CA SER A 180 -9.18 -14.87 -19.81
C SER A 180 -10.69 -14.65 -19.96
N LYS A 181 -11.35 -14.00 -19.00
CA LYS A 181 -12.80 -13.78 -18.94
C LYS A 181 -13.15 -12.35 -19.39
N LYS A 182 -13.06 -12.10 -20.69
CA LYS A 182 -13.26 -10.74 -21.25
C LYS A 182 -14.63 -10.13 -20.98
N GLU A 183 -15.69 -10.94 -20.99
CA GLU A 183 -17.04 -10.47 -20.69
C GLU A 183 -17.16 -9.99 -19.23
N ASP A 184 -16.59 -10.75 -18.30
CA ASP A 184 -16.58 -10.39 -16.88
C ASP A 184 -15.80 -9.10 -16.64
N ILE A 185 -14.67 -8.91 -17.32
CA ILE A 185 -13.88 -7.67 -17.28
C ILE A 185 -14.73 -6.46 -17.68
N GLY A 186 -15.48 -6.59 -18.79
CA GLY A 186 -16.40 -5.54 -19.24
C GLY A 186 -17.47 -5.21 -18.22
N ARG A 187 -18.09 -6.24 -17.61
CA ARG A 187 -19.12 -6.09 -16.58
C ARG A 187 -18.59 -5.44 -15.31
N LEU A 188 -17.41 -5.87 -14.85
CA LEU A 188 -16.74 -5.28 -13.69
C LEU A 188 -16.39 -3.81 -13.93
N ALA A 189 -15.82 -3.48 -15.10
CA ALA A 189 -15.49 -2.11 -15.46
C ALA A 189 -16.75 -1.22 -15.54
N ASN A 190 -17.84 -1.72 -16.12
CA ASN A 190 -19.11 -0.99 -16.19
C ASN A 190 -19.69 -0.72 -14.80
N PHE A 191 -19.59 -1.69 -13.88
CA PHE A 191 -20.05 -1.47 -12.52
C PHE A 191 -19.11 -0.49 -11.78
N ALA A 192 -17.78 -0.62 -11.95
CA ALA A 192 -16.81 0.31 -11.37
C ALA A 192 -17.04 1.77 -11.84
N ASN A 193 -17.49 1.97 -13.07
CA ASN A 193 -17.78 3.31 -13.61
C ASN A 193 -18.97 4.03 -12.91
N GLN A 194 -19.75 3.34 -12.08
CA GLN A 194 -20.80 3.94 -11.28
C GLN A 194 -20.28 4.57 -9.97
N PHE A 195 -19.01 4.36 -9.65
CA PHE A 195 -18.40 4.88 -8.44
C PHE A 195 -17.72 6.24 -8.68
N ASP A 196 -17.35 6.90 -7.57
CA ASP A 196 -16.62 8.16 -7.60
C ASP A 196 -15.24 8.01 -8.27
N VAL A 197 -14.70 9.11 -8.78
CA VAL A 197 -13.43 9.14 -9.54
C VAL A 197 -12.29 8.45 -8.80
N SER A 198 -12.12 8.72 -7.51
CA SER A 198 -11.04 8.11 -6.70
C SER A 198 -11.12 6.59 -6.65
N LEU A 199 -12.33 6.06 -6.53
CA LEU A 199 -12.60 4.62 -6.50
C LEU A 199 -12.40 3.97 -7.88
N ARG A 200 -12.80 4.66 -8.94
CA ARG A 200 -12.54 4.23 -10.33
C ARG A 200 -11.03 4.17 -10.59
N VAL A 201 -10.29 5.20 -10.20
CA VAL A 201 -8.83 5.23 -10.31
C VAL A 201 -8.19 4.04 -9.59
N LEU A 202 -8.63 3.74 -8.35
CA LEU A 202 -8.12 2.58 -7.62
C LEU A 202 -8.39 1.28 -8.38
N PHE A 203 -9.62 1.07 -8.87
CA PHE A 203 -9.97 -0.13 -9.66
C PHE A 203 -9.04 -0.35 -10.84
N TYR A 204 -8.86 0.70 -11.67
CA TYR A 204 -8.03 0.60 -12.87
C TYR A 204 -6.54 0.46 -12.54
N ARG A 205 -6.04 1.11 -11.51
CA ARG A 205 -4.64 0.94 -11.04
C ARG A 205 -4.37 -0.48 -10.56
N MET A 206 -5.23 -1.04 -9.73
CA MET A 206 -5.10 -2.43 -9.27
C MET A 206 -5.15 -3.43 -10.42
N ALA A 207 -6.11 -3.26 -11.34
CA ALA A 207 -6.26 -4.12 -12.50
C ALA A 207 -5.04 -4.07 -13.43
N LEU A 208 -4.55 -2.88 -13.76
CA LEU A 208 -3.43 -2.68 -14.66
C LEU A 208 -2.07 -3.03 -14.03
N GLY A 209 -1.92 -2.84 -12.72
CA GLY A 209 -0.72 -3.24 -11.98
C GLY A 209 -0.54 -4.76 -11.99
N ARG A 210 -1.64 -5.51 -11.85
CA ARG A 210 -1.61 -6.98 -11.95
C ARG A 210 -1.55 -7.48 -13.39
N PHE A 211 -2.26 -6.83 -14.30
CA PHE A 211 -2.42 -7.26 -15.69
C PHE A 211 -2.24 -6.08 -16.66
N PRO A 212 -0.99 -5.68 -16.97
CA PRO A 212 -0.72 -4.50 -17.82
C PRO A 212 -1.35 -4.59 -19.23
N ASN A 213 -1.56 -5.81 -19.72
CA ASN A 213 -2.15 -6.05 -21.04
C ASN A 213 -3.62 -5.59 -21.15
N LEU A 214 -4.34 -5.46 -20.01
CA LEU A 214 -5.71 -4.94 -20.00
C LEU A 214 -5.83 -3.52 -20.55
N ARG A 215 -4.73 -2.76 -20.61
CA ARG A 215 -4.70 -1.43 -21.26
C ARG A 215 -5.19 -1.47 -22.72
N ARG A 216 -5.09 -2.63 -23.38
CA ARG A 216 -5.53 -2.82 -24.78
C ARG A 216 -7.02 -3.15 -24.90
N GLU A 217 -7.70 -3.51 -23.82
CA GLU A 217 -9.14 -3.77 -23.83
C GLU A 217 -9.91 -2.45 -24.00
N PRO A 218 -10.91 -2.39 -24.91
CA PRO A 218 -11.61 -1.14 -25.25
C PRO A 218 -12.18 -0.40 -24.04
N VAL A 219 -12.76 -1.14 -23.08
CA VAL A 219 -13.35 -0.56 -21.86
C VAL A 219 -12.27 0.12 -21.01
N PHE A 220 -11.08 -0.48 -20.89
CA PHE A 220 -9.96 0.10 -20.16
C PHE A 220 -9.38 1.30 -20.89
N SER A 221 -9.19 1.21 -22.22
CA SER A 221 -8.69 2.33 -23.02
C SER A 221 -9.59 3.56 -22.90
N ALA A 222 -10.90 3.39 -22.99
CA ALA A 222 -11.87 4.47 -22.85
C ALA A 222 -11.84 5.09 -21.43
N ALA A 223 -11.78 4.25 -20.40
CA ALA A 223 -11.71 4.72 -19.02
C ALA A 223 -10.41 5.49 -18.73
N LEU A 224 -9.26 5.01 -19.24
CA LEU A 224 -7.97 5.67 -19.07
C LEU A 224 -7.95 7.07 -19.70
N LEU A 225 -8.58 7.26 -20.84
CA LEU A 225 -8.71 8.59 -21.46
C LEU A 225 -9.50 9.55 -20.58
N THR A 226 -10.56 9.08 -19.92
CA THR A 226 -11.39 9.92 -19.04
C THR A 226 -10.76 10.17 -17.66
N LEU A 227 -9.83 9.34 -17.23
CA LEU A 227 -9.18 9.40 -15.92
C LEU A 227 -7.72 9.88 -16.01
N GLN A 228 -7.26 10.34 -17.17
CA GLN A 228 -5.87 10.67 -17.45
C GLN A 228 -5.27 11.67 -16.44
N GLU A 229 -6.07 12.64 -15.98
CA GLU A 229 -5.63 13.66 -15.00
C GLU A 229 -5.44 13.10 -13.57
N TYR A 230 -5.99 11.92 -13.28
CA TYR A 230 -5.99 11.31 -11.95
C TYR A 230 -5.10 10.06 -11.85
N MET A 231 -4.63 9.54 -12.98
CA MET A 231 -3.79 8.33 -13.09
C MET A 231 -2.31 8.66 -12.99
#